data_6ac7353e07b6ee5a3fcb2036bb36349e
#
_entry.id   6ac7353e07b6ee5a3fcb2036bb36349e
#
_cell.length_a   1.000
_cell.length_b   1.000
_cell.length_c   1.000
_cell.angle_alpha   90.00
_cell.angle_beta   90.00
_cell.angle_gamma   90.00
#
_symmetry.space_group_name_H-M   'P 1'
#
loop_
_entity.id
_entity.type
_entity.pdbx_description
1 polymer ?
#
loop_
_entity_poly.entity_id
_entity_poly.type
_entity_poly.pdbx_seq_one_letter_code
_entity_poly.pdbx_strand_id
1 'polypeptide(L)'
;TFYNADIRDAAALDKIFTSHQVEAVIHFAGLKAVGESVGKPLAYYDNNVNGSVVLFERMQHHGVKKLVFSSSATVYGSAPYPYEETMQTGVGVTNPYGKTKYMIEEIMKDVVTSDDSCSYVALRYFNPVGAHPSGLIGEDPQGIPNNLMPFIAQTAAGIRDKLRIFGDDYDTVDGTCVRDFIHVVDLAKGHVAALNHLSQGFDAINLGSGTGTSVMQLVNAFERAYGKDLPYEIVERRAGDLPEFYANAAKALSLLDWKTEKTIDEMCVDTWNWQSKNPQGYSK
;
A
#
# COMPACT_ATOMS: atom_id res chain seq x y z
N THR A 1 0.20 12.18 -20.67
CA THR A 1 -0.96 11.63 -21.42
C THR A 1 -1.68 10.61 -20.56
N PHE A 2 -3.01 10.67 -20.50
CA PHE A 2 -3.85 9.70 -19.82
C PHE A 2 -4.46 8.71 -20.81
N TYR A 3 -4.38 7.42 -20.48
CA TYR A 3 -5.01 6.33 -21.22
C TYR A 3 -5.96 5.59 -20.28
N ASN A 4 -7.25 5.58 -20.60
CA ASN A 4 -8.23 4.77 -19.87
C ASN A 4 -8.22 3.36 -20.46
N ALA A 5 -7.41 2.47 -19.85
CA ALA A 5 -7.20 1.11 -20.32
C ALA A 5 -7.05 0.14 -19.14
N ASP A 6 -7.35 -1.13 -19.37
CA ASP A 6 -7.09 -2.21 -18.42
C ASP A 6 -5.70 -2.80 -18.67
N ILE A 7 -4.95 -3.12 -17.61
CA ILE A 7 -3.61 -3.74 -17.75
C ILE A 7 -3.66 -5.14 -18.38
N ARG A 8 -4.83 -5.77 -18.46
CA ARG A 8 -5.06 -7.04 -19.16
C ARG A 8 -5.25 -6.88 -20.65
N ASP A 9 -5.40 -5.64 -21.14
CA ASP A 9 -5.55 -5.33 -22.57
C ASP A 9 -4.18 -5.13 -23.22
N ALA A 10 -3.62 -6.21 -23.76
CA ALA A 10 -2.33 -6.21 -24.43
C ALA A 10 -2.27 -5.18 -25.59
N ALA A 11 -3.35 -5.02 -26.37
CA ALA A 11 -3.38 -4.10 -27.48
C ALA A 11 -3.33 -2.63 -27.03
N ALA A 12 -4.02 -2.31 -25.94
CA ALA A 12 -3.94 -0.98 -25.34
C ALA A 12 -2.54 -0.69 -24.79
N LEU A 13 -1.89 -1.65 -24.12
CA LEU A 13 -0.52 -1.52 -23.64
C LEU A 13 0.47 -1.36 -24.81
N ASP A 14 0.36 -2.17 -25.88
CA ASP A 14 1.20 -2.03 -27.09
C ASP A 14 1.08 -0.64 -27.71
N LYS A 15 -0.13 -0.09 -27.77
CA LYS A 15 -0.37 1.27 -28.26
C LYS A 15 0.37 2.30 -27.39
N ILE A 16 0.36 2.15 -26.07
CA ILE A 16 1.05 3.07 -25.14
C ILE A 16 2.57 3.00 -25.37
N PHE A 17 3.15 1.80 -25.33
CA PHE A 17 4.58 1.60 -25.51
C PHE A 17 5.09 2.04 -26.89
N THR A 18 4.27 1.88 -27.93
CA THR A 18 4.61 2.35 -29.28
C THR A 18 4.50 3.87 -29.42
N SER A 19 3.54 4.50 -28.71
CA SER A 19 3.30 5.95 -28.80
C SER A 19 4.27 6.79 -27.96
N HIS A 20 5.01 6.17 -27.04
CA HIS A 20 5.90 6.85 -26.11
C HIS A 20 7.22 6.09 -25.96
N GLN A 21 8.31 6.82 -25.74
CA GLN A 21 9.58 6.24 -25.33
C GLN A 21 9.55 5.96 -23.83
N VAL A 22 9.02 4.78 -23.46
CA VAL A 22 8.89 4.38 -22.06
C VAL A 22 10.21 3.77 -21.57
N GLU A 23 10.85 4.38 -20.59
CA GLU A 23 12.10 3.90 -20.00
C GLU A 23 11.89 2.98 -18.80
N ALA A 24 10.82 3.21 -18.04
CA ALA A 24 10.49 2.46 -16.83
C ALA A 24 8.97 2.44 -16.58
N VAL A 25 8.53 1.48 -15.78
CA VAL A 25 7.14 1.36 -15.34
C VAL A 25 7.09 1.42 -13.81
N ILE A 26 6.15 2.20 -13.25
CA ILE A 26 5.72 2.09 -11.86
C ILE A 26 4.35 1.42 -11.89
N HIS A 27 4.25 0.22 -11.35
CA HIS A 27 3.06 -0.62 -11.43
C HIS A 27 2.26 -0.57 -10.13
N PHE A 28 1.23 0.27 -10.10
CA PHE A 28 0.26 0.37 -8.99
C PHE A 28 -1.04 -0.41 -9.22
N ALA A 29 -1.35 -0.75 -10.48
CA ALA A 29 -2.63 -1.34 -10.81
C ALA A 29 -2.85 -2.66 -10.08
N GLY A 30 -3.99 -2.78 -9.42
CA GLY A 30 -4.36 -3.99 -8.68
C GLY A 30 -5.55 -3.78 -7.75
N LEU A 31 -6.36 -4.79 -7.59
CA LEU A 31 -7.38 -4.86 -6.54
C LEU A 31 -6.69 -5.04 -5.19
N LYS A 32 -7.07 -4.25 -4.15
CA LYS A 32 -6.33 -4.17 -2.88
C LYS A 32 -7.15 -4.52 -1.63
N ALA A 33 -8.43 -4.79 -1.74
CA ALA A 33 -9.30 -5.01 -0.58
C ALA A 33 -9.17 -6.44 -0.05
N VAL A 34 -8.48 -6.61 1.08
CA VAL A 34 -8.22 -7.93 1.71
C VAL A 34 -9.50 -8.72 1.93
N GLY A 35 -10.54 -8.13 2.54
CA GLY A 35 -11.81 -8.80 2.81
C GLY A 35 -12.55 -9.20 1.53
N GLU A 36 -12.59 -8.33 0.52
CA GLU A 36 -13.21 -8.65 -0.77
C GLU A 36 -12.50 -9.79 -1.48
N SER A 37 -11.16 -9.86 -1.37
CA SER A 37 -10.38 -10.91 -2.02
C SER A 37 -10.77 -12.32 -1.59
N VAL A 38 -11.21 -12.48 -0.34
CA VAL A 38 -11.69 -13.78 0.18
C VAL A 38 -13.00 -14.19 -0.51
N GLY A 39 -13.91 -13.25 -0.74
CA GLY A 39 -15.18 -13.50 -1.42
C GLY A 39 -15.08 -13.60 -2.95
N LYS A 40 -14.05 -12.98 -3.54
CA LYS A 40 -13.88 -12.90 -5.00
C LYS A 40 -12.47 -13.30 -5.46
N PRO A 41 -11.92 -14.45 -5.05
CA PRO A 41 -10.52 -14.79 -5.27
C PRO A 41 -10.11 -14.79 -6.74
N LEU A 42 -10.95 -15.35 -7.64
CA LEU A 42 -10.62 -15.43 -9.06
C LEU A 42 -10.50 -14.05 -9.72
N ALA A 43 -11.33 -13.08 -9.32
CA ALA A 43 -11.21 -11.70 -9.81
C ALA A 43 -9.87 -11.07 -9.40
N TYR A 44 -9.38 -11.37 -8.19
CA TYR A 44 -8.08 -10.91 -7.72
C TYR A 44 -6.92 -11.56 -8.48
N TYR A 45 -6.97 -12.87 -8.73
CA TYR A 45 -5.94 -13.53 -9.53
C TYR A 45 -5.93 -13.05 -10.97
N ASP A 46 -7.10 -12.92 -11.60
CA ASP A 46 -7.19 -12.43 -12.97
C ASP A 46 -6.72 -10.98 -13.10
N ASN A 47 -7.22 -10.08 -12.24
CA ASN A 47 -6.82 -8.68 -12.32
C ASN A 47 -5.35 -8.46 -11.93
N ASN A 48 -4.91 -9.02 -10.81
CA ASN A 48 -3.58 -8.70 -10.27
C ASN A 48 -2.48 -9.55 -10.93
N VAL A 49 -2.64 -10.88 -10.95
CA VAL A 49 -1.57 -11.76 -11.46
C VAL A 49 -1.58 -11.79 -12.98
N ASN A 50 -2.72 -12.11 -13.62
CA ASN A 50 -2.79 -12.13 -15.08
C ASN A 50 -2.50 -10.75 -15.68
N GLY A 51 -3.06 -9.67 -15.10
CA GLY A 51 -2.76 -8.31 -15.55
C GLY A 51 -1.27 -7.95 -15.45
N SER A 52 -0.57 -8.37 -14.38
CA SER A 52 0.87 -8.17 -14.25
C SER A 52 1.66 -8.99 -15.29
N VAL A 53 1.24 -10.24 -15.57
CA VAL A 53 1.88 -11.05 -16.61
C VAL A 53 1.76 -10.39 -17.98
N VAL A 54 0.54 -9.94 -18.35
CA VAL A 54 0.33 -9.21 -19.60
C VAL A 54 1.20 -7.97 -19.68
N LEU A 55 1.28 -7.17 -18.60
CA LEU A 55 2.14 -6.00 -18.54
C LEU A 55 3.62 -6.37 -18.77
N PHE A 56 4.13 -7.40 -18.08
CA PHE A 56 5.53 -7.83 -18.19
C PHE A 56 5.86 -8.37 -19.59
N GLU A 57 4.95 -9.13 -20.22
CA GLU A 57 5.11 -9.55 -21.61
C GLU A 57 5.22 -8.35 -22.57
N ARG A 58 4.37 -7.33 -22.37
CA ARG A 58 4.44 -6.13 -23.22
C ARG A 58 5.70 -5.31 -22.95
N MET A 59 6.12 -5.20 -21.68
CA MET A 59 7.42 -4.59 -21.33
C MET A 59 8.58 -5.30 -22.05
N GLN A 60 8.64 -6.62 -22.00
CA GLN A 60 9.67 -7.41 -22.71
C GLN A 60 9.61 -7.19 -24.22
N HIS A 61 8.40 -7.24 -24.82
CA HIS A 61 8.22 -7.04 -26.27
C HIS A 61 8.74 -5.68 -26.75
N HIS A 62 8.57 -4.63 -25.91
CA HIS A 62 9.00 -3.27 -26.23
C HIS A 62 10.38 -2.90 -25.63
N GLY A 63 11.10 -3.85 -25.05
CA GLY A 63 12.44 -3.64 -24.51
C GLY A 63 12.50 -2.79 -23.23
N VAL A 64 11.40 -2.63 -22.52
CA VAL A 64 11.35 -1.92 -21.23
C VAL A 64 11.83 -2.82 -20.12
N LYS A 65 12.97 -2.49 -19.49
CA LYS A 65 13.70 -3.34 -18.55
C LYS A 65 13.61 -2.89 -17.09
N LYS A 66 12.95 -1.77 -16.80
CA LYS A 66 12.91 -1.17 -15.47
C LYS A 66 11.50 -1.20 -14.90
N LEU A 67 11.35 -1.76 -13.69
CA LEU A 67 10.06 -1.88 -13.00
C LEU A 67 10.16 -1.55 -11.53
N VAL A 68 9.28 -0.69 -11.05
CA VAL A 68 8.98 -0.50 -9.63
C VAL A 68 7.57 -1.03 -9.37
N PHE A 69 7.46 -2.08 -8.57
CA PHE A 69 6.19 -2.74 -8.27
C PHE A 69 5.66 -2.37 -6.89
N SER A 70 4.40 -1.96 -6.85
CA SER A 70 3.62 -1.77 -5.63
C SER A 70 3.31 -3.12 -4.99
N SER A 71 4.22 -3.63 -4.16
CA SER A 71 4.00 -4.83 -3.36
C SER A 71 3.34 -4.49 -2.02
N SER A 72 3.36 -5.40 -1.08
CA SER A 72 2.70 -5.24 0.21
C SER A 72 3.42 -6.05 1.29
N ALA A 73 3.46 -5.53 2.50
CA ALA A 73 3.93 -6.28 3.66
C ALA A 73 3.11 -7.55 3.95
N THR A 74 1.91 -7.70 3.39
CA THR A 74 1.12 -8.94 3.50
C THR A 74 1.82 -10.17 2.95
N VAL A 75 2.86 -10.02 2.09
CA VAL A 75 3.67 -11.14 1.57
C VAL A 75 4.46 -11.86 2.66
N TYR A 76 4.72 -11.20 3.80
CA TYR A 76 5.41 -11.81 4.94
C TYR A 76 4.57 -12.86 5.67
N GLY A 77 3.24 -12.80 5.54
CA GLY A 77 2.33 -13.78 6.14
C GLY A 77 2.50 -13.88 7.65
N SER A 78 2.95 -15.06 8.13
CA SER A 78 3.12 -15.37 9.55
C SER A 78 4.55 -15.15 10.08
N ALA A 79 5.42 -14.46 9.35
CA ALA A 79 6.76 -14.13 9.83
C ALA A 79 6.70 -13.24 11.10
N PRO A 80 7.71 -13.29 11.98
CA PRO A 80 7.76 -12.41 13.15
C PRO A 80 8.05 -10.95 12.77
N TYR A 81 7.59 -10.01 13.58
CA TYR A 81 7.91 -8.58 13.43
C TYR A 81 9.12 -8.19 14.31
N PRO A 82 9.86 -7.09 14.00
CA PRO A 82 9.74 -6.23 12.81
C PRO A 82 10.12 -6.97 11.53
N TYR A 83 9.36 -6.69 10.42
CA TYR A 83 9.56 -7.40 9.17
C TYR A 83 10.79 -6.90 8.42
N GLU A 84 11.63 -7.84 7.97
CA GLU A 84 12.85 -7.61 7.20
C GLU A 84 12.76 -8.29 5.83
N GLU A 85 13.42 -7.70 4.83
CA GLU A 85 13.37 -8.19 3.45
C GLU A 85 14.02 -9.56 3.25
N THR A 86 14.90 -9.97 4.17
CA THR A 86 15.55 -11.29 4.22
C THR A 86 14.64 -12.41 4.69
N MET A 87 13.49 -12.07 5.27
CA MET A 87 12.53 -13.06 5.78
C MET A 87 11.85 -13.80 4.65
N GLN A 88 11.51 -15.06 4.91
CA GLN A 88 10.75 -15.89 3.97
C GLN A 88 9.36 -15.28 3.75
N THR A 89 8.96 -15.17 2.50
CA THR A 89 7.64 -14.69 2.08
C THR A 89 6.75 -15.83 1.61
N GLY A 90 5.44 -15.58 1.52
CA GLY A 90 4.45 -16.55 1.01
C GLY A 90 3.91 -17.53 2.05
N VAL A 91 4.63 -17.77 3.16
CA VAL A 91 4.22 -18.70 4.21
C VAL A 91 3.20 -18.06 5.13
N GLY A 92 2.05 -18.73 5.34
CA GLY A 92 1.01 -18.24 6.24
C GLY A 92 0.23 -17.02 5.71
N VAL A 93 0.35 -16.69 4.42
CA VAL A 93 -0.47 -15.64 3.80
C VAL A 93 -1.93 -16.09 3.75
N THR A 94 -2.80 -15.43 4.51
CA THR A 94 -4.16 -15.87 4.80
C THR A 94 -5.22 -15.49 3.76
N ASN A 95 -4.90 -14.57 2.84
CA ASN A 95 -5.87 -14.01 1.93
C ASN A 95 -5.37 -13.94 0.47
N PRO A 96 -6.30 -14.00 -0.52
CA PRO A 96 -5.94 -13.99 -1.93
C PRO A 96 -5.19 -12.71 -2.37
N TYR A 97 -5.52 -11.54 -1.82
CA TYR A 97 -4.78 -10.31 -2.13
C TYR A 97 -3.28 -10.45 -1.81
N GLY A 98 -2.95 -10.87 -0.58
CA GLY A 98 -1.54 -11.08 -0.19
C GLY A 98 -0.86 -12.15 -1.06
N LYS A 99 -1.60 -13.24 -1.41
CA LYS A 99 -1.10 -14.27 -2.32
C LYS A 99 -0.81 -13.70 -3.72
N THR A 100 -1.66 -12.82 -4.26
CA THR A 100 -1.39 -12.21 -5.58
C THR A 100 -0.13 -11.35 -5.55
N LYS A 101 0.11 -10.58 -4.48
CA LYS A 101 1.34 -9.79 -4.35
C LYS A 101 2.59 -10.67 -4.26
N TYR A 102 2.54 -11.74 -3.46
CA TYR A 102 3.60 -12.73 -3.39
C TYR A 102 3.88 -13.40 -4.75
N MET A 103 2.85 -13.88 -5.44
CA MET A 103 3.01 -14.51 -6.76
C MET A 103 3.64 -13.57 -7.79
N ILE A 104 3.27 -12.29 -7.78
CA ILE A 104 3.86 -11.31 -8.69
C ILE A 104 5.35 -11.10 -8.37
N GLU A 105 5.76 -11.06 -7.09
CA GLU A 105 7.18 -11.00 -6.73
C GLU A 105 7.96 -12.23 -7.24
N GLU A 106 7.39 -13.45 -7.15
CA GLU A 106 8.02 -14.66 -7.69
C GLU A 106 8.14 -14.60 -9.22
N ILE A 107 7.09 -14.17 -9.92
CA ILE A 107 7.13 -13.96 -11.37
C ILE A 107 8.21 -12.92 -11.75
N MET A 108 8.35 -11.83 -10.99
CA MET A 108 9.40 -10.83 -11.21
C MET A 108 10.80 -11.44 -11.10
N LYS A 109 11.03 -12.31 -10.12
CA LYS A 109 12.32 -13.05 -9.94
C LYS A 109 12.61 -13.96 -11.13
N ASP A 110 11.59 -14.68 -11.60
CA ASP A 110 11.73 -15.57 -12.76
C ASP A 110 12.03 -14.77 -14.04
N VAL A 111 11.35 -13.63 -14.25
CA VAL A 111 11.61 -12.73 -15.39
C VAL A 111 13.07 -12.23 -15.36
N VAL A 112 13.54 -11.77 -14.21
CA VAL A 112 14.92 -11.29 -14.05
C VAL A 112 15.93 -12.44 -14.24
N THR A 113 15.61 -13.66 -13.79
CA THR A 113 16.45 -14.82 -14.00
C THR A 113 16.56 -15.18 -15.48
N SER A 114 15.49 -14.98 -16.25
CA SER A 114 15.46 -15.22 -17.70
C SER A 114 16.16 -14.14 -18.52
N ASP A 115 16.26 -12.91 -17.98
CA ASP A 115 16.88 -11.75 -18.62
C ASP A 115 17.56 -10.87 -17.56
N ASP A 116 18.86 -11.06 -17.40
CA ASP A 116 19.70 -10.39 -16.39
C ASP A 116 19.87 -8.88 -16.62
N SER A 117 19.46 -8.36 -17.79
CA SER A 117 19.43 -6.92 -18.05
C SER A 117 18.26 -6.19 -17.39
N CYS A 118 17.29 -6.93 -16.82
CA CYS A 118 16.16 -6.35 -16.11
C CYS A 118 16.56 -5.81 -14.74
N SER A 119 15.88 -4.72 -14.32
CA SER A 119 16.06 -4.06 -13.02
C SER A 119 14.68 -3.89 -12.38
N TYR A 120 14.29 -4.85 -11.55
CA TYR A 120 12.95 -4.92 -10.95
C TYR A 120 13.03 -4.78 -9.44
N VAL A 121 12.24 -3.88 -8.88
CA VAL A 121 12.12 -3.69 -7.42
C VAL A 121 10.68 -3.83 -6.96
N ALA A 122 10.46 -4.62 -5.91
CA ALA A 122 9.20 -4.73 -5.21
C ALA A 122 9.23 -3.85 -3.94
N LEU A 123 8.38 -2.85 -3.86
CA LEU A 123 8.24 -2.01 -2.68
C LEU A 123 7.15 -2.58 -1.77
N ARG A 124 7.54 -3.12 -0.62
CA ARG A 124 6.65 -3.69 0.38
C ARG A 124 6.27 -2.64 1.39
N TYR A 125 5.10 -2.04 1.25
CA TYR A 125 4.63 -1.04 2.20
C TYR A 125 3.47 -1.54 3.07
N PHE A 126 3.28 -0.84 4.18
CA PHE A 126 2.41 -1.24 5.28
C PHE A 126 1.06 -0.53 5.19
N ASN A 127 0.83 0.53 5.94
CA ASN A 127 -0.45 1.21 5.98
C ASN A 127 -0.33 2.65 5.48
N PRO A 128 -0.46 2.90 4.16
CA PRO A 128 -0.46 4.26 3.64
C PRO A 128 -1.65 5.05 4.18
N VAL A 129 -1.38 6.24 4.69
CA VAL A 129 -2.37 7.19 5.22
C VAL A 129 -1.97 8.62 4.87
N GLY A 130 -2.80 9.59 5.24
CA GLY A 130 -2.55 10.98 4.91
C GLY A 130 -3.12 11.37 3.55
N ALA A 131 -2.94 12.63 3.22
CA ALA A 131 -3.31 13.23 1.96
C ALA A 131 -2.23 14.23 1.53
N HIS A 132 -2.30 14.76 0.32
CA HIS A 132 -1.38 15.83 -0.07
C HIS A 132 -1.69 17.12 0.75
N PRO A 133 -0.69 17.82 1.30
CA PRO A 133 -0.90 19.00 2.14
C PRO A 133 -1.73 20.11 1.50
N SER A 134 -1.80 20.17 0.17
CA SER A 134 -2.68 21.12 -0.55
C SER A 134 -4.18 20.92 -0.28
N GLY A 135 -4.59 19.71 0.16
CA GLY A 135 -6.00 19.31 0.26
C GLY A 135 -6.69 19.11 -1.10
N LEU A 136 -5.91 18.96 -2.19
CA LEU A 136 -6.43 18.69 -3.54
C LEU A 136 -6.40 17.20 -3.92
N ILE A 137 -5.54 16.43 -3.26
CA ILE A 137 -5.37 14.99 -3.50
C ILE A 137 -5.49 14.26 -2.18
N GLY A 138 -6.38 13.28 -2.11
CA GLY A 138 -6.60 12.44 -0.94
C GLY A 138 -7.27 11.12 -1.30
N GLU A 139 -7.53 10.27 -0.31
CA GLU A 139 -8.16 8.98 -0.49
C GLU A 139 -9.68 9.13 -0.57
N ASP A 140 -10.27 8.67 -1.69
CA ASP A 140 -11.73 8.67 -1.93
C ASP A 140 -12.19 7.24 -2.23
N PRO A 141 -12.35 6.38 -1.19
CA PRO A 141 -12.77 5.00 -1.38
C PRO A 141 -14.21 4.92 -1.89
N GLN A 142 -14.43 4.15 -2.94
CA GLN A 142 -15.78 3.89 -3.44
C GLN A 142 -16.49 2.90 -2.50
N GLY A 143 -17.60 3.32 -1.90
CA GLY A 143 -18.38 2.53 -0.95
C GLY A 143 -17.82 2.55 0.48
N ILE A 144 -17.85 1.39 1.16
CA ILE A 144 -17.37 1.26 2.54
C ILE A 144 -15.84 1.18 2.53
N PRO A 145 -15.12 2.07 3.25
CA PRO A 145 -13.67 1.99 3.36
C PRO A 145 -13.19 0.68 3.96
N ASN A 146 -12.06 0.18 3.45
CA ASN A 146 -11.42 -1.00 4.01
C ASN A 146 -10.28 -0.64 4.99
N ASN A 147 -9.79 0.59 4.94
CA ASN A 147 -8.69 1.09 5.76
C ASN A 147 -9.18 1.97 6.92
N LEU A 148 -8.42 1.99 8.01
CA LEU A 148 -8.77 2.70 9.23
C LEU A 148 -8.89 4.22 9.03
N MET A 149 -7.91 4.86 8.38
CA MET A 149 -7.87 6.32 8.25
C MET A 149 -9.10 6.91 7.51
N PRO A 150 -9.55 6.36 6.38
CA PRO A 150 -10.80 6.84 5.76
C PRO A 150 -12.03 6.64 6.64
N PHE A 151 -12.09 5.57 7.46
CA PHE A 151 -13.16 5.39 8.43
C PHE A 151 -13.17 6.51 9.48
N ILE A 152 -12.00 6.83 10.04
CA ILE A 152 -11.81 7.92 11.00
C ILE A 152 -12.25 9.24 10.36
N ALA A 153 -11.75 9.57 9.17
CA ALA A 153 -12.06 10.81 8.48
C ALA A 153 -13.55 10.97 8.14
N GLN A 154 -14.20 9.88 7.68
CA GLN A 154 -15.64 9.87 7.40
C GLN A 154 -16.48 9.96 8.67
N THR A 155 -16.01 9.41 9.80
CA THR A 155 -16.67 9.59 11.11
C THR A 155 -16.58 11.04 11.56
N ALA A 156 -15.41 11.66 11.47
CA ALA A 156 -15.23 13.08 11.78
C ALA A 156 -16.09 14.00 10.89
N ALA A 157 -16.27 13.65 9.63
CA ALA A 157 -17.12 14.37 8.68
C ALA A 157 -18.64 14.11 8.88
N GLY A 158 -19.04 13.26 9.84
CA GLY A 158 -20.44 12.92 10.08
C GLY A 158 -21.09 12.02 9.02
N ILE A 159 -20.30 11.43 8.14
CA ILE A 159 -20.76 10.47 7.13
C ILE A 159 -21.07 9.11 7.78
N ARG A 160 -20.38 8.82 8.89
CA ARG A 160 -20.55 7.62 9.71
C ARG A 160 -20.85 8.02 11.16
N ASP A 161 -21.70 7.24 11.81
CA ASP A 161 -22.13 7.53 13.18
C ASP A 161 -20.99 7.36 14.19
N LYS A 162 -20.17 6.29 14.03
CA LYS A 162 -19.07 5.96 14.94
C LYS A 162 -18.02 5.05 14.28
N LEU A 163 -16.82 5.10 14.84
CA LEU A 163 -15.72 4.21 14.50
C LEU A 163 -15.85 2.90 15.28
N ARG A 164 -15.50 1.77 14.67
CA ARG A 164 -15.35 0.47 15.34
C ARG A 164 -13.88 0.14 15.53
N ILE A 165 -13.48 -0.06 16.78
CA ILE A 165 -12.13 -0.51 17.19
C ILE A 165 -12.22 -1.99 17.52
N PHE A 166 -11.42 -2.81 16.82
CA PHE A 166 -11.49 -4.27 16.88
C PHE A 166 -10.52 -4.82 17.92
N GLY A 167 -11.00 -5.07 19.15
CA GLY A 167 -10.25 -5.54 20.29
C GLY A 167 -9.50 -4.44 21.03
N ASP A 168 -9.44 -4.57 22.35
CA ASP A 168 -8.70 -3.72 23.29
C ASP A 168 -7.90 -4.55 24.31
N ASP A 169 -7.72 -5.83 23.99
CA ASP A 169 -7.11 -6.83 24.86
C ASP A 169 -5.88 -7.51 24.23
N TYR A 170 -5.28 -6.89 23.18
CA TYR A 170 -4.00 -7.33 22.64
C TYR A 170 -2.84 -7.01 23.60
N ASP A 171 -1.79 -7.82 23.54
CA ASP A 171 -0.54 -7.55 24.29
C ASP A 171 0.25 -6.43 23.60
N THR A 172 -0.24 -5.21 23.77
CA THR A 172 0.29 -3.97 23.17
C THR A 172 0.17 -2.82 24.17
N VAL A 173 0.70 -1.64 23.82
CA VAL A 173 0.77 -0.47 24.72
C VAL A 173 -0.58 -0.02 25.30
N ASP A 174 -1.68 -0.20 24.56
CA ASP A 174 -3.04 0.23 24.97
C ASP A 174 -4.12 -0.83 24.67
N GLY A 175 -3.70 -2.05 24.40
CA GLY A 175 -4.61 -3.17 24.10
C GLY A 175 -5.12 -3.19 22.66
N THR A 176 -4.90 -2.15 21.85
CA THR A 176 -5.30 -2.12 20.45
C THR A 176 -4.16 -2.54 19.51
N CYS A 177 -4.50 -2.98 18.30
CA CYS A 177 -3.49 -3.39 17.31
C CYS A 177 -2.51 -2.28 16.99
N VAL A 178 -1.22 -2.64 16.81
CA VAL A 178 -0.16 -1.74 16.38
C VAL A 178 0.13 -1.92 14.89
N ARG A 179 0.23 -0.82 14.16
CA ARG A 179 0.48 -0.81 12.71
C ARG A 179 1.56 0.22 12.37
N ASP A 180 2.25 -0.01 11.26
CA ASP A 180 3.17 0.96 10.66
C ASP A 180 2.39 1.84 9.69
N PHE A 181 2.15 3.08 10.08
CA PHE A 181 1.50 4.07 9.22
C PHE A 181 2.57 4.89 8.49
N ILE A 182 2.39 5.04 7.19
CA ILE A 182 3.28 5.82 6.33
C ILE A 182 2.49 6.89 5.61
N HIS A 183 3.01 8.13 5.63
CA HIS A 183 2.38 9.22 4.89
C HIS A 183 2.47 8.99 3.38
N VAL A 184 1.36 9.18 2.66
CA VAL A 184 1.27 8.92 1.22
C VAL A 184 2.30 9.72 0.41
N VAL A 185 2.70 10.93 0.86
CA VAL A 185 3.75 11.73 0.21
C VAL A 185 5.13 11.10 0.40
N ASP A 186 5.44 10.59 1.62
CA ASP A 186 6.69 9.88 1.86
C ASP A 186 6.74 8.59 1.04
N LEU A 187 5.62 7.87 0.96
CA LEU A 187 5.50 6.69 0.10
C LEU A 187 5.77 7.03 -1.37
N ALA A 188 5.20 8.12 -1.89
CA ALA A 188 5.44 8.58 -3.26
C ALA A 188 6.93 8.92 -3.50
N LYS A 189 7.58 9.63 -2.53
CA LYS A 189 9.02 9.88 -2.56
C LYS A 189 9.83 8.59 -2.59
N GLY A 190 9.41 7.55 -1.83
CA GLY A 190 10.04 6.23 -1.83
C GLY A 190 10.00 5.55 -3.20
N HIS A 191 8.88 5.68 -3.95
CA HIS A 191 8.80 5.18 -5.33
C HIS A 191 9.74 5.90 -6.28
N VAL A 192 9.85 7.23 -6.15
CA VAL A 192 10.79 8.03 -6.97
C VAL A 192 12.23 7.68 -6.62
N ALA A 193 12.56 7.54 -5.34
CA ALA A 193 13.89 7.13 -4.90
C ALA A 193 14.24 5.73 -5.44
N ALA A 194 13.33 4.76 -5.35
CA ALA A 194 13.53 3.43 -5.91
C ALA A 194 13.75 3.46 -7.43
N LEU A 195 12.98 4.25 -8.18
CA LEU A 195 13.15 4.40 -9.63
C LEU A 195 14.54 4.94 -10.00
N ASN A 196 15.05 5.89 -9.21
CA ASN A 196 16.36 6.50 -9.43
C ASN A 196 17.54 5.59 -9.03
N HIS A 197 17.29 4.57 -8.20
CA HIS A 197 18.31 3.66 -7.67
C HIS A 197 18.15 2.20 -8.15
N LEU A 198 17.39 1.98 -9.23
CA LEU A 198 17.24 0.64 -9.81
C LEU A 198 18.59 0.06 -10.21
N SER A 199 18.88 -1.15 -9.72
CA SER A 199 20.03 -1.97 -10.09
C SER A 199 19.57 -3.21 -10.86
N GLN A 200 20.48 -3.81 -11.65
CA GLN A 200 20.19 -5.09 -12.31
C GLN A 200 19.82 -6.15 -11.30
N GLY A 201 18.88 -6.99 -11.68
CA GLY A 201 18.35 -8.04 -10.84
C GLY A 201 16.99 -7.70 -10.23
N PHE A 202 16.57 -8.56 -9.30
CA PHE A 202 15.39 -8.36 -8.46
C PHE A 202 15.81 -7.92 -7.07
N ASP A 203 15.13 -6.91 -6.54
CA ASP A 203 15.22 -6.53 -5.14
C ASP A 203 13.85 -6.29 -4.52
N ALA A 204 13.75 -6.45 -3.20
CA ALA A 204 12.59 -6.09 -2.41
C ALA A 204 13.00 -5.10 -1.32
N ILE A 205 12.21 -4.05 -1.09
CA ILE A 205 12.51 -2.98 -0.14
C ILE A 205 11.25 -2.64 0.66
N ASN A 206 11.37 -2.65 1.98
CA ASN A 206 10.30 -2.20 2.86
C ASN A 206 10.19 -0.67 2.86
N LEU A 207 8.99 -0.16 2.62
CA LEU A 207 8.68 1.25 2.84
C LEU A 207 7.73 1.38 4.03
N GLY A 208 8.28 1.70 5.18
CA GLY A 208 7.59 1.89 6.45
C GLY A 208 8.29 2.96 7.28
N SER A 209 7.65 3.37 8.36
CA SER A 209 8.24 4.29 9.33
C SER A 209 9.27 3.59 10.24
N GLY A 210 9.18 2.27 10.35
CA GLY A 210 9.91 1.48 11.33
C GLY A 210 9.40 1.67 12.76
N THR A 211 8.30 2.37 12.93
CA THR A 211 7.70 2.67 14.24
C THR A 211 6.25 2.19 14.24
N GLY A 212 5.93 1.31 15.20
CA GLY A 212 4.56 0.89 15.42
C GLY A 212 3.74 2.00 16.08
N THR A 213 2.54 2.24 15.57
CA THR A 213 1.54 3.14 16.16
C THR A 213 0.26 2.35 16.41
N SER A 214 -0.29 2.44 17.63
CA SER A 214 -1.53 1.74 17.95
C SER A 214 -2.76 2.41 17.30
N VAL A 215 -3.86 1.66 17.19
CA VAL A 215 -5.12 2.21 16.67
C VAL A 215 -5.59 3.39 17.52
N MET A 216 -5.51 3.29 18.86
CA MET A 216 -5.90 4.38 19.77
C MET A 216 -4.95 5.59 19.67
N GLN A 217 -3.65 5.36 19.51
CA GLN A 217 -2.72 6.47 19.26
C GLN A 217 -3.06 7.24 17.99
N LEU A 218 -3.45 6.53 16.91
CA LEU A 218 -3.90 7.17 15.67
C LEU A 218 -5.21 7.94 15.85
N VAL A 219 -6.19 7.36 16.57
CA VAL A 219 -7.47 8.04 16.88
C VAL A 219 -7.21 9.31 17.65
N ASN A 220 -6.43 9.25 18.73
CA ASN A 220 -6.07 10.42 19.54
C ASN A 220 -5.32 11.51 18.73
N ALA A 221 -4.45 11.11 17.80
CA ALA A 221 -3.77 12.03 16.89
C ALA A 221 -4.76 12.71 15.94
N PHE A 222 -5.76 11.96 15.45
CA PHE A 222 -6.77 12.52 14.58
C PHE A 222 -7.72 13.46 15.32
N GLU A 223 -8.09 13.17 16.57
CA GLU A 223 -8.87 14.06 17.44
C GLU A 223 -8.18 15.41 17.64
N ARG A 224 -6.85 15.41 17.82
CA ARG A 224 -6.07 16.66 17.86
C ARG A 224 -6.16 17.45 16.57
N ALA A 225 -6.10 16.80 15.42
CA ALA A 225 -6.21 17.43 14.10
C ALA A 225 -7.64 17.93 13.79
N TYR A 226 -8.63 17.16 14.22
CA TYR A 226 -10.04 17.47 14.06
C TYR A 226 -10.54 18.54 15.04
N GLY A 227 -9.96 18.58 16.24
CA GLY A 227 -10.33 19.51 17.32
C GLY A 227 -11.55 19.09 18.14
N LYS A 228 -12.00 17.85 18.02
CA LYS A 228 -13.12 17.25 18.78
C LYS A 228 -12.91 15.77 18.97
N ASP A 229 -13.57 15.20 19.99
CA ASP A 229 -13.61 13.77 20.23
C ASP A 229 -14.35 13.04 19.09
N LEU A 230 -13.90 11.85 18.76
CA LEU A 230 -14.52 10.96 17.79
C LEU A 230 -15.41 9.92 18.49
N PRO A 231 -16.64 9.74 18.06
CA PRO A 231 -17.47 8.67 18.57
C PRO A 231 -16.91 7.31 18.11
N TYR A 232 -16.59 6.43 19.04
CA TYR A 232 -16.17 5.07 18.75
C TYR A 232 -16.81 4.04 19.68
N GLU A 233 -16.77 2.77 19.25
CA GLU A 233 -17.09 1.62 20.09
C GLU A 233 -16.00 0.56 19.93
N ILE A 234 -15.68 -0.10 21.04
CA ILE A 234 -14.80 -1.28 21.02
C ILE A 234 -15.68 -2.49 20.72
N VAL A 235 -15.23 -3.31 19.78
CA VAL A 235 -15.91 -4.53 19.35
C VAL A 235 -14.94 -5.71 19.43
N GLU A 236 -15.44 -6.94 19.26
CA GLU A 236 -14.60 -8.14 19.24
C GLU A 236 -13.49 -8.08 18.21
N ARG A 237 -12.36 -8.76 18.48
CA ARG A 237 -11.22 -8.88 17.55
C ARG A 237 -11.67 -9.41 16.21
N ARG A 238 -11.07 -8.91 15.13
CA ARG A 238 -11.22 -9.52 13.81
C ARG A 238 -10.37 -10.79 13.72
N ALA A 239 -10.92 -11.82 13.09
CA ALA A 239 -10.17 -13.03 12.82
C ALA A 239 -8.94 -12.73 11.92
N GLY A 240 -7.77 -13.15 12.37
CA GLY A 240 -6.51 -12.99 11.61
C GLY A 240 -5.78 -11.66 11.85
N ASP A 241 -6.30 -10.76 12.70
CA ASP A 241 -5.52 -9.58 13.12
C ASP A 241 -4.34 -9.97 14.00
N LEU A 242 -3.16 -9.44 13.65
CA LEU A 242 -1.94 -9.58 14.45
C LEU A 242 -1.86 -8.43 15.47
N PRO A 243 -1.31 -8.65 16.67
CA PRO A 243 -1.10 -7.60 17.67
C PRO A 243 -0.27 -6.46 17.08
N GLU A 244 0.83 -6.78 16.42
CA GLU A 244 1.77 -5.82 15.84
C GLU A 244 2.14 -6.17 14.41
N PHE A 245 2.31 -5.13 13.58
CA PHE A 245 2.65 -5.28 12.17
C PHE A 245 3.39 -4.03 11.67
N TYR A 246 4.75 -4.04 11.71
CA TYR A 246 5.59 -2.92 11.32
C TYR A 246 6.93 -3.36 10.71
N ALA A 247 7.57 -2.44 9.95
CA ALA A 247 8.79 -2.67 9.19
C ALA A 247 10.07 -2.54 10.02
N ASN A 248 11.13 -3.22 9.56
CA ASN A 248 12.48 -2.67 9.61
C ASN A 248 12.74 -1.91 8.31
N ALA A 249 12.96 -0.59 8.38
CA ALA A 249 13.14 0.28 7.22
C ALA A 249 14.63 0.60 6.92
N ALA A 250 15.57 -0.10 7.55
CA ALA A 250 17.01 0.19 7.44
C ALA A 250 17.53 0.03 6.00
N LYS A 251 16.99 -0.92 5.24
CA LYS A 251 17.37 -1.15 3.85
C LYS A 251 16.99 0.02 2.94
N ALA A 252 15.80 0.58 3.10
CA ALA A 252 15.37 1.76 2.34
C ALA A 252 16.29 2.96 2.59
N LEU A 253 16.68 3.20 3.85
CA LEU A 253 17.64 4.26 4.18
C LEU A 253 19.01 4.02 3.54
N SER A 254 19.54 2.80 3.62
CA SER A 254 20.89 2.48 3.13
C SER A 254 21.02 2.47 1.61
N LEU A 255 19.99 2.00 0.89
CA LEU A 255 20.03 1.85 -0.57
C LEU A 255 19.44 3.03 -1.33
N LEU A 256 18.39 3.66 -0.77
CA LEU A 256 17.64 4.70 -1.47
C LEU A 256 17.89 6.11 -0.90
N ASP A 257 18.67 6.22 0.20
CA ASP A 257 18.79 7.45 1.02
C ASP A 257 17.39 8.01 1.37
N TRP A 258 16.45 7.08 1.64
CA TRP A 258 15.06 7.41 1.91
C TRP A 258 14.63 6.96 3.30
N LYS A 259 13.91 7.82 3.97
CA LYS A 259 13.18 7.55 5.22
C LYS A 259 11.89 8.36 5.26
N THR A 260 10.96 7.99 6.14
CA THR A 260 9.78 8.82 6.40
C THR A 260 10.17 10.13 7.06
N GLU A 261 9.55 11.21 6.62
CA GLU A 261 9.75 12.56 7.15
C GLU A 261 8.51 13.06 7.91
N LYS A 262 7.34 12.52 7.58
CA LYS A 262 6.06 12.94 8.12
C LYS A 262 5.69 12.19 9.39
N THR A 263 5.20 12.94 10.38
CA THR A 263 4.71 12.44 11.65
C THR A 263 3.27 11.94 11.56
N ILE A 264 2.81 11.17 12.56
CA ILE A 264 1.42 10.72 12.65
C ILE A 264 0.45 11.91 12.76
N ASP A 265 0.83 12.99 13.44
CA ASP A 265 0.00 14.20 13.54
C ASP A 265 -0.15 14.89 12.17
N GLU A 266 0.93 14.99 11.38
CA GLU A 266 0.85 15.52 10.01
C GLU A 266 -0.02 14.64 9.09
N MET A 267 0.08 13.30 9.22
CA MET A 267 -0.79 12.37 8.51
C MET A 267 -2.28 12.65 8.79
N CYS A 268 -2.62 12.90 10.06
CA CYS A 268 -3.98 13.22 10.48
C CYS A 268 -4.43 14.61 10.00
N VAL A 269 -3.57 15.62 10.14
CA VAL A 269 -3.85 17.00 9.68
C VAL A 269 -4.10 17.04 8.18
N ASP A 270 -3.23 16.40 7.39
CA ASP A 270 -3.35 16.40 5.93
C ASP A 270 -4.58 15.60 5.48
N THR A 271 -4.89 14.47 6.15
CA THR A 271 -6.16 13.74 5.90
C THR A 271 -7.38 14.59 6.18
N TRP A 272 -7.41 15.27 7.34
CA TRP A 272 -8.54 16.11 7.69
C TRP A 272 -8.68 17.32 6.76
N ASN A 273 -7.57 17.94 6.38
CA ASN A 273 -7.55 19.02 5.39
C ASN A 273 -8.18 18.60 4.05
N TRP A 274 -7.91 17.35 3.58
CA TRP A 274 -8.57 16.79 2.40
C TRP A 274 -10.05 16.52 2.65
N GLN A 275 -10.39 15.74 3.68
CA GLN A 275 -11.76 15.28 3.94
C GLN A 275 -12.72 16.43 4.22
N SER A 276 -12.29 17.45 4.96
CA SER A 276 -13.12 18.62 5.28
C SER A 276 -13.46 19.47 4.05
N LYS A 277 -12.57 19.53 3.07
CA LYS A 277 -12.79 20.24 1.79
C LYS A 277 -13.56 19.38 0.77
N ASN A 278 -13.51 18.07 0.91
CA ASN A 278 -14.11 17.12 -0.02
C ASN A 278 -15.00 16.10 0.74
N PRO A 279 -16.06 16.55 1.42
CA PRO A 279 -16.88 15.67 2.25
C PRO A 279 -17.58 14.56 1.45
N GLN A 280 -17.78 14.75 0.15
CA GLN A 280 -18.38 13.77 -0.76
C GLN A 280 -17.36 13.14 -1.73
N GLY A 281 -16.07 13.27 -1.42
CA GLY A 281 -14.98 12.82 -2.29
C GLY A 281 -14.72 13.80 -3.45
N TYR A 282 -14.10 13.27 -4.52
CA TYR A 282 -13.86 14.07 -5.73
C TYR A 282 -15.20 14.41 -6.41
N SER A 283 -15.34 15.66 -6.88
CA SER A 283 -16.48 16.07 -7.71
C SER A 283 -16.53 15.17 -8.95
N LYS A 284 -17.66 14.53 -9.18
CA LYS A 284 -17.89 13.70 -10.36
C LYS A 284 -18.19 14.54 -11.58
#